data_af8f5eddc69f4f6504f283a327f14b9e
#
_entry.id   af8f5eddc69f4f6504f283a327f14b9e
#
_cell.length_a   1.000
_cell.length_b   1.000
_cell.length_c   1.000
_cell.angle_alpha   90.00
_cell.angle_beta   90.00
_cell.angle_gamma   90.00
#
_symmetry.space_group_name_H-M   'P 1'
#
loop_
_entity.id
_entity.type
_entity.pdbx_description
1 polymer ?
#
loop_
_entity_poly.entity_id
_entity_poly.type
_entity_poly.pdbx_seq_one_letter_code
_entity_poly.pdbx_strand_id
1 'polypeptide(L)'
;MQEKEKLPPTAWLSTLLIGIYTLFLAIVEARIAIFLFYAKNITTAGAHIISESETMSDYIGGHLVLSGVFTTMLGGLTGVIAFLLAAGIFILFLVCLVTLVSSCLLFQKRKLQVDAWMKLIIFVIFSILSWLLFQSVWITLLLIIPAVLGMMTLLKNKE
;
A
#
# COMPACT_ATOMS: atom_id res chain seq x y z
N MET A 1 -6.27 -44.92 8.01
CA MET A 1 -5.62 -43.68 8.46
C MET A 1 -5.17 -42.96 7.20
N GLN A 2 -5.87 -41.88 6.78
CA GLN A 2 -5.41 -41.08 5.65
C GLN A 2 -4.17 -40.31 6.12
N GLU A 3 -3.04 -40.62 5.52
CA GLU A 3 -1.82 -39.84 5.68
C GLU A 3 -2.17 -38.35 5.40
N LYS A 4 -2.02 -37.49 6.39
CA LYS A 4 -2.22 -36.04 6.21
C LYS A 4 -1.16 -35.58 5.24
N GLU A 5 -1.50 -35.55 3.96
CA GLU A 5 -0.67 -34.98 2.90
C GLU A 5 -0.18 -33.61 3.35
N LYS A 6 1.13 -33.51 3.60
CA LYS A 6 1.74 -32.26 4.08
C LYS A 6 1.60 -31.23 2.98
N LEU A 7 1.09 -30.07 3.30
CA LEU A 7 1.04 -28.92 2.40
C LEU A 7 2.43 -28.67 1.79
N PRO A 8 2.54 -28.48 0.49
CA PRO A 8 3.83 -28.21 -0.15
C PRO A 8 4.46 -26.95 0.45
N PRO A 9 5.76 -26.96 0.78
CA PRO A 9 6.41 -25.84 1.45
C PRO A 9 6.34 -24.54 0.64
N THR A 10 6.27 -24.62 -0.69
CA THR A 10 6.14 -23.46 -1.59
C THR A 10 4.80 -22.74 -1.42
N ALA A 11 3.69 -23.48 -1.22
CA ALA A 11 2.38 -22.90 -1.00
C ALA A 11 2.31 -22.16 0.35
N TRP A 12 2.88 -22.75 1.41
CA TRP A 12 2.92 -22.12 2.72
C TRP A 12 3.83 -20.89 2.72
N LEU A 13 5.02 -20.98 2.10
CA LEU A 13 5.99 -19.89 2.01
C LEU A 13 5.41 -18.69 1.26
N SER A 14 4.70 -18.92 0.15
CA SER A 14 4.04 -17.82 -0.60
C SER A 14 2.98 -17.12 0.23
N THR A 15 2.19 -17.86 1.02
CA THR A 15 1.15 -17.27 1.88
C THR A 15 1.76 -16.47 3.03
N LEU A 16 2.84 -16.98 3.64
CA LEU A 16 3.59 -16.26 4.67
C LEU A 16 4.15 -14.93 4.13
N LEU A 17 4.72 -14.96 2.92
CA LEU A 17 5.26 -13.78 2.28
C LEU A 17 4.17 -12.72 2.02
N ILE A 18 2.98 -13.14 1.56
CA ILE A 18 1.83 -12.25 1.39
C ILE A 18 1.41 -11.65 2.73
N GLY A 19 1.43 -12.44 3.82
CA GLY A 19 1.17 -11.97 5.18
C GLY A 19 2.16 -10.86 5.62
N ILE A 20 3.44 -11.04 5.33
CA ILE A 20 4.48 -10.03 5.60
C ILE A 20 4.21 -8.76 4.78
N TYR A 21 3.85 -8.88 3.50
CA TYR A 21 3.51 -7.72 2.67
C TYR A 21 2.29 -6.99 3.20
N THR A 22 1.25 -7.72 3.61
CA THR A 22 0.04 -7.13 4.19
C THR A 22 0.38 -6.34 5.47
N LEU A 23 1.22 -6.89 6.34
CA LEU A 23 1.66 -6.21 7.55
C LEU A 23 2.49 -4.95 7.23
N PHE A 24 3.41 -5.05 6.29
CA PHE A 24 4.22 -3.92 5.85
C PHE A 24 3.35 -2.79 5.28
N LEU A 25 2.39 -3.11 4.39
CA LEU A 25 1.46 -2.12 3.84
C LEU A 25 0.61 -1.46 4.92
N ALA A 26 0.15 -2.21 5.93
CA ALA A 26 -0.58 -1.65 7.06
C ALA A 26 0.25 -0.63 7.86
N ILE A 27 1.55 -0.91 8.07
CA ILE A 27 2.47 0.02 8.75
C ILE A 27 2.68 1.29 7.92
N VAL A 28 2.87 1.13 6.60
CA VAL A 28 3.05 2.27 5.68
C VAL A 28 1.79 3.14 5.67
N GLU A 29 0.61 2.53 5.60
CA GLU A 29 -0.68 3.23 5.63
C GLU A 29 -0.86 4.04 6.92
N ALA A 30 -0.52 3.44 8.06
CA ALA A 30 -0.55 4.15 9.35
C ALA A 30 0.40 5.37 9.38
N ARG A 31 1.59 5.26 8.76
CA ARG A 31 2.53 6.38 8.64
C ARG A 31 2.00 7.50 7.75
N ILE A 32 1.35 7.16 6.64
CA ILE A 32 0.76 8.16 5.74
C ILE A 32 -0.43 8.84 6.43
N ALA A 33 -1.25 8.12 7.20
CA ALA A 33 -2.33 8.72 7.97
C ALA A 33 -1.82 9.78 8.98
N ILE A 34 -0.71 9.49 9.67
CA ILE A 34 -0.04 10.45 10.55
C ILE A 34 0.44 11.67 9.74
N PHE A 35 1.04 11.45 8.57
CA PHE A 35 1.50 12.52 7.70
C PHE A 35 0.35 13.41 7.20
N LEU A 36 -0.80 12.83 6.85
CA LEU A 36 -2.01 13.58 6.49
C LEU A 36 -2.50 14.45 7.62
N PHE A 37 -2.41 13.97 8.86
CA PHE A 37 -2.76 14.77 10.03
C PHE A 37 -1.84 15.99 10.18
N TYR A 38 -0.54 15.85 9.96
CA TYR A 38 0.39 16.98 9.97
C TYR A 38 0.13 17.97 8.82
N ALA A 39 -0.14 17.48 7.61
CA ALA A 39 -0.48 18.35 6.48
C ALA A 39 -1.72 19.19 6.75
N LYS A 40 -2.75 18.63 7.38
CA LYS A 40 -3.93 19.37 7.84
C LYS A 40 -3.55 20.48 8.83
N ASN A 41 -2.71 20.18 9.82
CA ASN A 41 -2.29 21.15 10.81
C ASN A 41 -1.50 22.32 10.18
N ILE A 42 -0.64 22.05 9.19
CA ILE A 42 0.09 23.08 8.44
C ILE A 42 -0.88 23.98 7.69
N THR A 43 -1.88 23.41 7.02
CA THR A 43 -2.91 24.18 6.30
C THR A 43 -3.72 25.08 7.27
N THR A 44 -4.10 24.56 8.43
CA THR A 44 -4.83 25.30 9.46
C THR A 44 -3.98 26.44 10.04
N ALA A 45 -2.70 26.19 10.31
CA ALA A 45 -1.78 27.22 10.79
C ALA A 45 -1.60 28.36 9.77
N GLY A 46 -1.48 28.04 8.47
CA GLY A 46 -1.44 29.04 7.42
C GLY A 46 -2.70 29.91 7.36
N ALA A 47 -3.89 29.31 7.49
CA ALA A 47 -5.16 30.04 7.54
C ALA A 47 -5.26 30.96 8.76
N HIS A 48 -4.74 30.53 9.91
CA HIS A 48 -4.69 31.33 11.14
C HIS A 48 -3.78 32.56 10.97
N ILE A 49 -2.61 32.41 10.36
CA ILE A 49 -1.70 33.52 10.06
C ILE A 49 -2.40 34.56 9.16
N ILE A 50 -3.17 34.12 8.17
CA ILE A 50 -3.92 35.03 7.30
C ILE A 50 -4.96 35.83 8.12
N SER A 51 -5.73 35.17 8.99
CA SER A 51 -6.76 35.86 9.80
C SER A 51 -6.17 36.84 10.80
N GLU A 52 -5.01 36.56 11.38
CA GLU A 52 -4.32 37.49 12.29
C GLU A 52 -3.73 38.71 11.56
N SER A 53 -3.31 38.53 10.29
CA SER A 53 -2.71 39.62 9.51
C SER A 53 -3.66 40.76 9.21
N GLU A 54 -5.00 40.53 9.21
CA GLU A 54 -6.03 41.55 8.99
C GLU A 54 -6.07 42.58 10.10
N THR A 55 -5.53 42.29 11.28
CA THR A 55 -5.50 43.19 12.45
C THR A 55 -4.21 43.99 12.56
N MET A 56 -3.23 43.79 11.66
CA MET A 56 -1.92 44.44 11.71
C MET A 56 -1.77 45.57 10.69
N SER A 57 -0.76 46.45 10.89
CA SER A 57 -0.48 47.53 9.95
C SER A 57 -0.19 47.05 8.55
N ASP A 58 -0.58 47.79 7.50
CA ASP A 58 -0.57 47.41 6.09
C ASP A 58 0.75 46.78 5.59
N TYR A 59 1.89 47.26 6.09
CA TYR A 59 3.20 46.73 5.66
C TYR A 59 3.51 45.35 6.25
N ILE A 60 3.28 45.16 7.54
CA ILE A 60 3.52 43.89 8.25
C ILE A 60 2.43 42.87 7.88
N GLY A 61 1.19 43.31 7.77
CA GLY A 61 0.05 42.50 7.37
C GLY A 61 0.26 41.87 5.98
N GLY A 62 0.77 42.63 5.00
CA GLY A 62 1.05 42.11 3.67
C GLY A 62 2.06 40.95 3.60
N HIS A 63 3.13 41.01 4.39
CA HIS A 63 4.11 39.91 4.49
C HIS A 63 3.53 38.70 5.19
N LEU A 64 2.70 38.87 6.21
CA LEU A 64 2.04 37.79 6.93
C LEU A 64 0.98 37.11 6.06
N VAL A 65 0.19 37.85 5.30
CA VAL A 65 -0.76 37.28 4.32
C VAL A 65 -0.02 36.42 3.31
N LEU A 66 1.07 36.88 2.71
CA LEU A 66 1.83 36.11 1.74
C LEU A 66 2.39 34.83 2.35
N SER A 67 2.94 34.89 3.57
CA SER A 67 3.45 33.74 4.32
C SER A 67 2.33 32.73 4.63
N GLY A 68 1.17 33.22 5.08
CA GLY A 68 0.01 32.38 5.38
C GLY A 68 -0.55 31.69 4.13
N VAL A 69 -0.67 32.39 3.01
CA VAL A 69 -1.09 31.82 1.72
C VAL A 69 -0.13 30.72 1.27
N PHE A 70 1.19 30.99 1.32
CA PHE A 70 2.19 30.01 0.94
C PHE A 70 2.15 28.75 1.81
N THR A 71 2.00 28.93 3.13
CA THR A 71 1.87 27.81 4.09
C THR A 71 0.60 26.99 3.84
N THR A 72 -0.52 27.66 3.59
CA THR A 72 -1.80 26.99 3.27
C THR A 72 -1.71 26.20 1.97
N MET A 73 -1.10 26.76 0.93
CA MET A 73 -0.92 26.08 -0.37
C MET A 73 0.00 24.87 -0.25
N LEU A 74 1.12 24.97 0.48
CA LEU A 74 2.01 23.85 0.73
C LEU A 74 1.31 22.72 1.48
N GLY A 75 0.59 23.02 2.57
CA GLY A 75 -0.16 22.03 3.34
C GLY A 75 -1.24 21.37 2.49
N GLY A 76 -1.98 22.14 1.70
CA GLY A 76 -3.02 21.62 0.80
C GLY A 76 -2.45 20.69 -0.29
N LEU A 77 -1.41 21.11 -1.00
CA LEU A 77 -0.77 20.29 -2.05
C LEU A 77 -0.19 18.99 -1.48
N THR A 78 0.52 19.10 -0.37
CA THR A 78 1.10 17.93 0.33
C THR A 78 0.01 16.96 0.79
N GLY A 79 -1.11 17.49 1.28
CA GLY A 79 -2.28 16.70 1.70
C GLY A 79 -2.91 15.93 0.53
N VAL A 80 -3.10 16.57 -0.63
CA VAL A 80 -3.64 15.92 -1.83
C VAL A 80 -2.74 14.79 -2.32
N ILE A 81 -1.44 15.03 -2.41
CA ILE A 81 -0.47 14.00 -2.85
C ILE A 81 -0.47 12.83 -1.87
N ALA A 82 -0.42 13.11 -0.56
CA ALA A 82 -0.44 12.07 0.46
C ALA A 82 -1.76 11.27 0.46
N PHE A 83 -2.90 11.92 0.21
CA PHE A 83 -4.19 11.24 0.08
C PHE A 83 -4.23 10.29 -1.12
N LEU A 84 -3.73 10.70 -2.28
CA LEU A 84 -3.67 9.86 -3.48
C LEU A 84 -2.76 8.64 -3.25
N LEU A 85 -1.61 8.85 -2.59
CA LEU A 85 -0.71 7.74 -2.21
C LEU A 85 -1.38 6.79 -1.22
N ALA A 86 -2.05 7.31 -0.20
CA ALA A 86 -2.80 6.50 0.76
C ALA A 86 -3.87 5.65 0.06
N ALA A 87 -4.67 6.23 -0.82
CA ALA A 87 -5.68 5.50 -1.56
C ALA A 87 -5.09 4.36 -2.39
N GLY A 88 -3.96 4.58 -3.07
CA GLY A 88 -3.26 3.55 -3.84
C GLY A 88 -2.73 2.41 -2.96
N ILE A 89 -2.08 2.75 -1.85
CA ILE A 89 -1.54 1.76 -0.89
C ILE A 89 -2.67 0.99 -0.21
N PHE A 90 -3.78 1.66 0.12
CA PHE A 90 -4.94 1.02 0.72
C PHE A 90 -5.59 -0.04 -0.20
N ILE A 91 -5.68 0.25 -1.50
CA ILE A 91 -6.14 -0.73 -2.49
C ILE A 91 -5.20 -1.95 -2.52
N LEU A 92 -3.89 -1.74 -2.56
CA LEU A 92 -2.90 -2.82 -2.50
C LEU A 92 -3.02 -3.65 -1.21
N PHE A 93 -3.20 -2.99 -0.07
CA PHE A 93 -3.42 -3.63 1.22
C PHE A 93 -4.66 -4.52 1.20
N LEU A 94 -5.80 -4.02 0.70
CA LEU A 94 -7.04 -4.79 0.59
C LEU A 94 -6.87 -6.02 -0.28
N VAL A 95 -6.21 -5.89 -1.43
CA VAL A 95 -5.97 -7.04 -2.32
C VAL A 95 -5.05 -8.07 -1.66
N CYS A 96 -3.98 -7.66 -0.99
CA CYS A 96 -3.12 -8.58 -0.24
C CYS A 96 -3.90 -9.28 0.88
N LEU A 97 -4.75 -8.55 1.62
CA LEU A 97 -5.59 -9.08 2.69
C LEU A 97 -6.59 -10.13 2.15
N VAL A 98 -7.31 -9.80 1.08
CA VAL A 98 -8.27 -10.71 0.44
C VAL A 98 -7.56 -11.95 -0.08
N THR A 99 -6.38 -11.79 -0.70
CA THR A 99 -5.57 -12.90 -1.19
C THR A 99 -5.11 -13.80 -0.04
N LEU A 100 -4.69 -13.22 1.08
CA LEU A 100 -4.28 -13.95 2.27
C LEU A 100 -5.43 -14.78 2.85
N VAL A 101 -6.58 -14.16 3.07
CA VAL A 101 -7.79 -14.83 3.60
C VAL A 101 -8.25 -15.94 2.66
N SER A 102 -8.30 -15.66 1.35
CA SER A 102 -8.68 -16.65 0.33
C SER A 102 -7.70 -17.83 0.31
N SER A 103 -6.40 -17.59 0.41
CA SER A 103 -5.38 -18.65 0.53
C SER A 103 -5.61 -19.54 1.76
N CYS A 104 -5.89 -18.95 2.91
CA CYS A 104 -6.17 -19.73 4.12
C CYS A 104 -7.41 -20.62 3.95
N LEU A 105 -8.48 -20.09 3.32
CA LEU A 105 -9.71 -20.86 3.04
C LEU A 105 -9.48 -21.97 2.02
N LEU A 106 -8.69 -21.71 0.97
CA LEU A 106 -8.35 -22.69 -0.06
C LEU A 106 -7.46 -23.81 0.49
N PHE A 107 -6.58 -23.52 1.44
CA PHE A 107 -5.78 -24.52 2.16
C PHE A 107 -6.67 -25.46 3.00
N GLN A 108 -7.65 -24.91 3.69
CA GLN A 108 -8.62 -25.73 4.44
C GLN A 108 -9.40 -26.68 3.51
N LYS A 109 -9.76 -26.20 2.30
CA LYS A 109 -10.48 -26.97 1.28
C LYS A 109 -9.55 -27.84 0.40
N ARG A 110 -8.24 -27.87 0.64
CA ARG A 110 -7.23 -28.58 -0.15
C ARG A 110 -7.22 -28.23 -1.64
N LYS A 111 -7.64 -27.01 -2.01
CA LYS A 111 -7.66 -26.52 -3.40
C LYS A 111 -6.37 -25.77 -3.76
N LEU A 112 -5.22 -26.42 -3.63
CA LEU A 112 -3.90 -25.82 -3.82
C LEU A 112 -3.68 -25.26 -5.23
N GLN A 113 -4.23 -25.90 -6.26
CA GLN A 113 -4.11 -25.42 -7.64
C GLN A 113 -4.81 -24.08 -7.83
N VAL A 114 -6.02 -23.92 -7.25
CA VAL A 114 -6.78 -22.67 -7.34
C VAL A 114 -6.06 -21.55 -6.60
N ASP A 115 -5.51 -21.84 -5.42
CA ASP A 115 -4.69 -20.89 -4.66
C ASP A 115 -3.45 -20.42 -5.44
N ALA A 116 -2.74 -21.36 -6.05
CA ALA A 116 -1.54 -21.07 -6.83
C ALA A 116 -1.86 -20.22 -8.07
N TRP A 117 -2.93 -20.52 -8.82
CA TRP A 117 -3.38 -19.72 -9.95
C TRP A 117 -3.81 -18.32 -9.52
N MET A 118 -4.56 -18.19 -8.43
CA MET A 118 -5.00 -16.91 -7.89
C MET A 118 -3.79 -16.02 -7.57
N LYS A 119 -2.79 -16.53 -6.85
CA LYS A 119 -1.57 -15.80 -6.51
C LYS A 119 -0.79 -15.40 -7.76
N LEU A 120 -0.63 -16.32 -8.72
CA LEU A 120 0.09 -16.05 -9.96
C LEU A 120 -0.57 -14.89 -10.72
N ILE A 121 -1.86 -14.93 -10.95
CA ILE A 121 -2.58 -13.90 -11.71
C ILE A 121 -2.49 -12.54 -10.99
N ILE A 122 -2.81 -12.50 -9.70
CA ILE A 122 -2.84 -11.25 -8.93
C ILE A 122 -1.46 -10.61 -8.90
N PHE A 123 -0.41 -11.36 -8.53
CA PHE A 123 0.93 -10.80 -8.37
C PHE A 123 1.64 -10.50 -9.69
N VAL A 124 1.32 -11.19 -10.79
CA VAL A 124 1.78 -10.80 -12.13
C VAL A 124 1.17 -9.46 -12.53
N ILE A 125 -0.15 -9.28 -12.36
CA ILE A 125 -0.81 -8.00 -12.66
C ILE A 125 -0.19 -6.88 -11.82
N PHE A 126 0.02 -7.09 -10.52
CA PHE A 126 0.64 -6.08 -9.65
C PHE A 126 2.09 -5.79 -10.02
N SER A 127 2.86 -6.78 -10.45
CA SER A 127 4.23 -6.57 -10.92
C SER A 127 4.26 -5.69 -12.18
N ILE A 128 3.35 -5.93 -13.13
CA ILE A 128 3.24 -5.12 -14.34
C ILE A 128 2.80 -3.68 -13.99
N LEU A 129 1.76 -3.51 -13.15
CA LEU A 129 1.30 -2.20 -12.71
C LEU A 129 2.38 -1.43 -11.95
N SER A 130 3.10 -2.10 -11.07
CA SER A 130 4.20 -1.52 -10.31
C SER A 130 5.33 -1.05 -11.23
N TRP A 131 5.67 -1.84 -12.25
CA TRP A 131 6.66 -1.44 -13.25
C TRP A 131 6.22 -0.19 -14.01
N LEU A 132 4.97 -0.13 -14.45
CA LEU A 132 4.43 1.01 -15.20
C LEU A 132 4.38 2.29 -14.34
N LEU A 133 4.04 2.17 -13.05
CA LEU A 133 3.86 3.33 -12.17
C LEU A 133 5.17 3.83 -11.56
N PHE A 134 6.02 2.93 -11.09
CA PHE A 134 7.20 3.28 -10.29
C PHE A 134 8.51 3.15 -11.05
N GLN A 135 8.53 2.42 -12.18
CA GLN A 135 9.73 2.10 -12.96
C GLN A 135 10.89 1.55 -12.09
N SER A 136 10.54 0.95 -10.96
CA SER A 136 11.49 0.43 -9.98
C SER A 136 11.61 -1.08 -10.11
N VAL A 137 12.81 -1.53 -10.53
CA VAL A 137 13.14 -2.97 -10.65
C VAL A 137 12.98 -3.69 -9.30
N TRP A 138 13.39 -3.05 -8.21
CA TRP A 138 13.35 -3.67 -6.88
C TRP A 138 11.93 -3.98 -6.40
N ILE A 139 11.00 -3.04 -6.57
CA ILE A 139 9.59 -3.22 -6.17
C ILE A 139 8.96 -4.32 -7.03
N THR A 140 9.22 -4.31 -8.34
CA THR A 140 8.71 -5.31 -9.27
C THR A 140 9.22 -6.71 -8.94
N LEU A 141 10.53 -6.86 -8.64
CA LEU A 141 11.12 -8.12 -8.23
C LEU A 141 10.49 -8.65 -6.93
N LEU A 142 10.29 -7.79 -5.93
CA LEU A 142 9.62 -8.17 -4.69
C LEU A 142 8.20 -8.71 -4.93
N LEU A 143 7.42 -8.05 -5.78
CA LEU A 143 6.05 -8.46 -6.08
C LEU A 143 5.96 -9.74 -6.92
N ILE A 144 6.98 -10.05 -7.74
CA ILE A 144 6.96 -11.26 -8.58
C ILE A 144 7.25 -12.55 -7.78
N ILE A 145 7.91 -12.46 -6.63
CA ILE A 145 8.28 -13.64 -5.82
C ILE A 145 7.06 -14.52 -5.46
N PRO A 146 5.93 -13.99 -4.94
CA PRO A 146 4.76 -14.82 -4.67
C PRO A 146 4.18 -15.48 -5.92
N ALA A 147 4.26 -14.83 -7.09
CA ALA A 147 3.82 -15.41 -8.36
C ALA A 147 4.70 -16.61 -8.77
N VAL A 148 6.02 -16.46 -8.64
CA VAL A 148 6.99 -17.54 -8.94
C VAL A 148 6.77 -18.72 -7.99
N LEU A 149 6.57 -18.49 -6.70
CA LEU A 149 6.27 -19.55 -5.74
C LEU A 149 4.94 -20.25 -6.05
N GLY A 150 3.92 -19.49 -6.50
CA GLY A 150 2.66 -20.05 -7.00
C GLY A 150 2.89 -20.96 -8.20
N MET A 151 3.68 -20.52 -9.19
CA MET A 151 4.04 -21.34 -10.37
C MET A 151 4.77 -22.62 -9.97
N MET A 152 5.75 -22.55 -9.05
CA MET A 152 6.46 -23.73 -8.55
C MET A 152 5.50 -24.73 -7.87
N THR A 153 4.49 -24.25 -7.18
CA THR A 153 3.45 -25.10 -6.57
C THR A 153 2.62 -25.82 -7.63
N LEU A 154 2.28 -25.14 -8.74
CA LEU A 154 1.56 -25.73 -9.86
C LEU A 154 2.37 -26.82 -10.58
N LEU A 155 3.67 -26.60 -10.80
CA LEU A 155 4.55 -27.57 -11.44
C LEU A 155 4.72 -28.83 -10.60
N LYS A 156 4.90 -28.69 -9.30
CA LYS A 156 5.08 -29.81 -8.38
C LYS A 156 3.81 -30.66 -8.17
N ASN A 157 2.62 -30.11 -8.39
CA ASN A 157 1.36 -30.87 -8.32
C ASN A 157 1.02 -31.61 -9.62
N LYS A 158 1.86 -31.51 -10.67
CA LYS A 158 1.68 -32.24 -11.92
C LYS A 158 2.51 -33.53 -11.99
N GLU A 159 3.49 -33.67 -11.10
CA GLU A 159 4.26 -34.91 -10.90
C GLU A 159 3.59 -35.81 -9.85
#